data_58b2f143ba9484c4c86a08d3c4849aa0
#
_entry.id   58b2f143ba9484c4c86a08d3c4849aa0
#
_cell.length_a   1.000
_cell.length_b   1.000
_cell.length_c   1.000
_cell.angle_alpha   90.00
_cell.angle_beta   90.00
_cell.angle_gamma   90.00
#
_symmetry.space_group_name_H-M   'P 1'
#
loop_
_entity.id
_entity.type
_entity.pdbx_description
1 polymer ?
#
loop_
_entity_poly.entity_id
_entity_poly.type
_entity_poly.pdbx_seq_one_letter_code
_entity_poly.pdbx_strand_id
1 'polypeptide(L)'
;VGNKGKGESVWLGFFQYKVLSEFSKICEYYGEKLGREKQAVNNDNLNSSSEINHETEIKRAERYRKIMENLRKALNTNAWDGRWYKRAFMDDGNELGSIQNEECRIDSIAQSWATISGAGDNDKKYISMESLEKHLIDKEAGIIKLLDPPFEKSKLEPGYIKAYIPGTRENGGQYTHGAIWAIIAEAMLGFGDKATEYFRMINPIEHSRTKEEA
;
A
#
# COMPACT_ATOMS: atom_id res chain seq x y z
N VAL A 1 -5.35 -15.95 0.89
CA VAL A 1 -6.25 -14.96 0.29
C VAL A 1 -6.48 -15.32 -1.16
N GLY A 2 -6.10 -15.82 -2.03
CA GLY A 2 -6.37 -15.98 -3.46
C GLY A 2 -6.00 -17.34 -4.06
N ASN A 3 -6.10 -18.42 -3.31
CA ASN A 3 -5.73 -19.76 -3.79
C ASN A 3 -6.53 -20.22 -5.01
N LYS A 4 -7.77 -19.72 -5.17
CA LYS A 4 -8.63 -19.99 -6.33
C LYS A 4 -8.59 -18.90 -7.39
N GLY A 5 -7.71 -17.90 -7.24
CA GLY A 5 -7.51 -16.81 -8.18
C GLY A 5 -8.62 -15.76 -8.22
N LYS A 6 -9.46 -15.69 -7.17
CA LYS A 6 -10.54 -14.68 -7.06
C LYS A 6 -10.29 -13.68 -5.92
N GLY A 7 -9.45 -14.03 -4.96
CA GLY A 7 -9.12 -13.14 -3.85
C GLY A 7 -8.30 -11.95 -4.30
N GLU A 8 -8.52 -10.80 -3.65
CA GLU A 8 -7.91 -9.52 -3.99
C GLU A 8 -7.20 -8.91 -2.79
N SER A 9 -5.99 -8.42 -2.98
CA SER A 9 -5.24 -7.69 -1.96
C SER A 9 -5.43 -6.19 -2.15
N VAL A 10 -5.95 -5.52 -1.14
CA VAL A 10 -6.15 -4.06 -1.16
C VAL A 10 -4.80 -3.33 -1.25
N TRP A 11 -3.79 -3.80 -0.51
CA TRP A 11 -2.44 -3.26 -0.63
C TRP A 11 -1.89 -3.33 -2.06
N LEU A 12 -2.02 -4.49 -2.73
CA LEU A 12 -1.58 -4.62 -4.12
C LEU A 12 -2.33 -3.66 -5.05
N GLY A 13 -3.58 -3.36 -4.78
CA GLY A 13 -4.33 -2.34 -5.49
C GLY A 13 -3.70 -0.95 -5.35
N PHE A 14 -3.36 -0.53 -4.13
CA PHE A 14 -2.66 0.72 -3.88
C PHE A 14 -1.27 0.75 -4.52
N PHE A 15 -0.52 -0.34 -4.38
CA PHE A 15 0.80 -0.48 -5.00
C PHE A 15 0.71 -0.40 -6.53
N GLN A 16 -0.22 -1.11 -7.15
CA GLN A 16 -0.47 -1.04 -8.59
C GLN A 16 -0.78 0.38 -9.05
N TYR A 17 -1.62 1.10 -8.32
CA TYR A 17 -1.91 2.50 -8.62
C TYR A 17 -0.63 3.34 -8.65
N LYS A 18 0.25 3.19 -7.65
CA LYS A 18 1.53 3.91 -7.59
C LYS A 18 2.43 3.57 -8.77
N VAL A 19 2.58 2.29 -9.09
CA VAL A 19 3.38 1.84 -10.24
C VAL A 19 2.85 2.42 -11.54
N LEU A 20 1.55 2.33 -11.79
CA LEU A 20 0.93 2.88 -13.00
C LEU A 20 1.06 4.40 -13.08
N SER A 21 0.98 5.10 -11.93
CA SER A 21 1.17 6.55 -11.85
C SER A 21 2.56 6.96 -12.34
N GLU A 22 3.60 6.28 -11.87
CA GLU A 22 4.97 6.61 -12.28
C GLU A 22 5.23 6.15 -13.74
N PHE A 23 4.76 4.96 -14.10
CA PHE A 23 5.01 4.42 -15.42
C PHE A 23 4.25 5.16 -16.53
N SER A 24 3.07 5.70 -16.25
CA SER A 24 2.36 6.56 -17.21
C SER A 24 3.15 7.83 -17.57
N LYS A 25 3.82 8.43 -16.59
CA LYS A 25 4.70 9.60 -16.80
C LYS A 25 5.91 9.24 -17.68
N ILE A 26 6.49 8.06 -17.46
CA ILE A 26 7.62 7.57 -18.27
C ILE A 26 7.18 7.36 -19.72
N CYS A 27 6.03 6.73 -19.95
CA CYS A 27 5.48 6.52 -21.28
C CYS A 27 5.20 7.85 -21.98
N GLU A 28 4.62 8.81 -21.27
CA GLU A 28 4.35 10.15 -21.80
C GLU A 28 5.64 10.88 -22.20
N TYR A 29 6.60 10.94 -21.28
CA TYR A 29 7.91 11.55 -21.56
C TYR A 29 8.61 10.91 -22.76
N TYR A 30 8.59 9.58 -22.85
CA TYR A 30 9.24 8.86 -23.94
C TYR A 30 8.50 9.09 -25.26
N GLY A 31 7.16 9.08 -25.23
CA GLY A 31 6.34 9.41 -26.38
C GLY A 31 6.63 10.81 -26.92
N GLU A 32 6.64 11.84 -26.06
CA GLU A 32 6.95 13.21 -26.45
C GLU A 32 8.37 13.35 -27.03
N LYS A 33 9.35 12.65 -26.44
CA LYS A 33 10.73 12.63 -26.95
C LYS A 33 10.79 12.05 -28.36
N LEU A 34 10.16 10.91 -28.61
CA LEU A 34 10.09 10.29 -29.93
C LEU A 34 9.37 11.17 -30.94
N GLY A 35 8.32 11.89 -30.53
CA GLY A 35 7.62 12.86 -31.36
C GLY A 35 8.52 14.00 -31.83
N ARG A 36 9.31 14.57 -30.90
CA ARG A 36 10.28 15.65 -31.20
C ARG A 36 11.41 15.19 -32.13
N GLU A 37 11.93 14.00 -31.92
CA GLU A 37 12.97 13.42 -32.76
C GLU A 37 12.47 13.20 -34.21
N LYS A 38 11.23 12.72 -34.40
CA LYS A 38 10.61 12.59 -35.71
C LYS A 38 10.43 13.94 -36.43
N GLN A 39 10.06 14.98 -35.71
CA GLN A 39 9.92 16.32 -36.26
C GLN A 39 11.26 16.95 -36.65
N ALA A 40 12.32 16.64 -35.90
CA ALA A 40 13.69 17.18 -36.16
C ALA A 40 14.35 16.49 -37.37
N VAL A 41 13.99 15.24 -37.68
CA VAL A 41 14.50 14.50 -38.83
C VAL A 41 13.49 14.61 -39.98
N ASN A 42 13.66 15.65 -40.81
CA ASN A 42 12.94 15.84 -42.08
C ASN A 42 13.32 14.75 -43.09
N ASN A 43 12.98 13.47 -42.83
CA ASN A 43 13.30 12.38 -43.74
C ASN A 43 12.17 11.37 -43.85
N ASP A 44 11.64 11.26 -45.04
CA ASP A 44 10.65 10.28 -45.53
C ASP A 44 11.13 8.81 -45.51
N ASN A 45 12.28 8.50 -44.90
CA ASN A 45 12.95 7.20 -45.02
C ASN A 45 13.29 6.50 -43.69
N LEU A 46 12.58 6.76 -42.61
CA LEU A 46 12.71 5.94 -41.39
C LEU A 46 11.46 5.08 -41.20
N ASN A 47 11.35 4.03 -42.04
CA ASN A 47 10.64 2.82 -41.69
C ASN A 47 11.40 2.11 -40.55
N SER A 48 11.45 2.71 -39.37
CA SER A 48 11.88 2.00 -38.19
C SER A 48 10.75 1.07 -37.77
N SER A 49 10.93 -0.21 -38.04
CA SER A 49 10.13 -1.34 -37.60
C SER A 49 10.15 -1.55 -36.07
N SER A 50 10.42 -0.52 -35.30
CA SER A 50 10.31 -0.59 -33.86
C SER A 50 8.83 -0.43 -33.49
N GLU A 51 8.25 -1.44 -32.83
CA GLU A 51 6.90 -1.43 -32.25
C GLU A 51 6.69 -0.24 -31.28
N ILE A 52 7.77 0.42 -30.89
CA ILE A 52 7.80 1.58 -30.00
C ILE A 52 7.77 2.86 -30.84
N ASN A 53 6.64 3.54 -30.85
CA ASN A 53 6.50 4.83 -31.51
C ASN A 53 5.75 5.82 -30.61
N HIS A 54 5.83 7.12 -30.93
CA HIS A 54 5.19 8.22 -30.21
C HIS A 54 3.72 7.92 -29.85
N GLU A 55 2.91 7.56 -30.84
CA GLU A 55 1.47 7.35 -30.66
C GLU A 55 1.19 6.15 -29.74
N THR A 56 1.98 5.09 -29.83
CA THR A 56 1.86 3.89 -28.99
C THR A 56 2.14 4.22 -27.54
N GLU A 57 3.18 4.99 -27.24
CA GLU A 57 3.52 5.33 -25.85
C GLU A 57 2.52 6.31 -25.23
N ILE A 58 2.02 7.27 -25.98
CA ILE A 58 0.95 8.17 -25.49
C ILE A 58 -0.34 7.40 -25.20
N LYS A 59 -0.78 6.53 -26.11
CA LYS A 59 -1.96 5.66 -25.89
C LYS A 59 -1.77 4.74 -24.67
N ARG A 60 -0.54 4.27 -24.44
CA ARG A 60 -0.20 3.45 -23.26
C ARG A 60 -0.34 4.26 -21.97
N ALA A 61 0.16 5.49 -21.93
CA ALA A 61 0.00 6.39 -20.81
C ALA A 61 -1.48 6.67 -20.49
N GLU A 62 -2.29 6.97 -21.51
CA GLU A 62 -3.73 7.18 -21.38
C GLU A 62 -4.46 5.94 -20.85
N ARG A 63 -4.13 4.77 -21.35
CA ARG A 63 -4.66 3.49 -20.85
C ARG A 63 -4.34 3.29 -19.37
N TYR A 64 -3.13 3.57 -18.94
CA TYR A 64 -2.73 3.44 -17.55
C TYR A 64 -3.49 4.43 -16.65
N ARG A 65 -3.68 5.67 -17.07
CA ARG A 65 -4.48 6.66 -16.33
C ARG A 65 -5.94 6.20 -16.17
N LYS A 66 -6.53 5.63 -17.20
CA LYS A 66 -7.89 5.07 -17.11
C LYS A 66 -7.98 3.89 -16.14
N ILE A 67 -6.98 3.01 -16.13
CA ILE A 67 -6.90 1.92 -15.15
C ILE A 67 -6.78 2.48 -13.74
N MET A 68 -5.94 3.50 -13.53
CA MET A 68 -5.76 4.17 -12.24
C MET A 68 -7.05 4.79 -11.71
N GLU A 69 -7.82 5.46 -12.56
CA GLU A 69 -9.12 6.05 -12.20
C GLU A 69 -10.10 4.98 -11.69
N ASN A 70 -10.24 3.89 -12.43
CA ASN A 70 -11.10 2.78 -12.04
C ASN A 70 -10.64 2.14 -10.74
N LEU A 71 -9.34 1.92 -10.59
CA LEU A 71 -8.73 1.32 -9.41
C LEU A 71 -8.90 2.22 -8.17
N ARG A 72 -8.65 3.52 -8.30
CA ARG A 72 -8.88 4.48 -7.23
C ARG A 72 -10.34 4.47 -6.76
N LYS A 73 -11.29 4.48 -7.70
CA LYS A 73 -12.71 4.40 -7.39
C LYS A 73 -13.04 3.10 -6.65
N ALA A 74 -12.58 1.96 -7.15
CA ALA A 74 -12.81 0.66 -6.52
C ALA A 74 -12.25 0.59 -5.10
N LEU A 75 -11.02 1.04 -4.88
CA LEU A 75 -10.37 1.06 -3.57
C LEU A 75 -11.15 1.93 -2.57
N ASN A 76 -11.55 3.13 -2.96
CA ASN A 76 -12.24 4.03 -2.06
C ASN A 76 -13.73 3.67 -1.83
N THR A 77 -14.33 2.87 -2.72
CA THR A 77 -15.73 2.45 -2.57
C THR A 77 -15.82 1.09 -1.86
N ASN A 78 -15.06 0.10 -2.32
CA ASN A 78 -15.25 -1.28 -1.87
C ASN A 78 -14.33 -1.67 -0.70
N ALA A 79 -13.10 -1.11 -0.68
CA ALA A 79 -12.16 -1.44 0.37
C ALA A 79 -12.29 -0.54 1.61
N TRP A 80 -13.04 0.54 1.58
CA TRP A 80 -13.29 1.41 2.72
C TRP A 80 -14.30 0.80 3.68
N ASP A 81 -13.93 0.66 4.94
CA ASP A 81 -14.73 0.04 6.01
C ASP A 81 -15.30 1.07 7.02
N GLY A 82 -15.44 2.32 6.60
CA GLY A 82 -15.96 3.40 7.42
C GLY A 82 -14.91 4.13 8.26
N ARG A 83 -13.86 3.47 8.72
CA ARG A 83 -12.77 4.05 9.50
C ARG A 83 -11.37 3.75 8.97
N TRP A 84 -11.22 2.66 8.22
CA TRP A 84 -9.94 2.26 7.63
C TRP A 84 -10.16 1.44 6.37
N TYR A 85 -9.11 1.14 5.64
CA TYR A 85 -9.15 0.28 4.47
C TYR A 85 -8.98 -1.19 4.88
N LYS A 86 -9.83 -2.05 4.34
CA LYS A 86 -9.70 -3.50 4.49
C LYS A 86 -8.35 -3.99 3.98
N ARG A 87 -7.90 -5.13 4.48
CA ARG A 87 -6.64 -5.76 4.03
C ARG A 87 -6.80 -6.47 2.69
N ALA A 88 -7.88 -7.24 2.54
CA ALA A 88 -8.10 -8.09 1.38
C ALA A 88 -9.54 -8.58 1.30
N PHE A 89 -9.88 -9.13 0.14
CA PHE A 89 -11.06 -9.97 -0.09
C PHE A 89 -10.59 -11.40 -0.36
N MET A 90 -11.23 -12.38 0.29
CA MET A 90 -10.93 -13.80 0.11
C MET A 90 -11.58 -14.33 -1.19
N ASP A 91 -11.21 -15.52 -1.63
CA ASP A 91 -11.79 -16.16 -2.84
C ASP A 91 -13.31 -16.37 -2.80
N ASP A 92 -13.88 -16.43 -1.61
CA ASP A 92 -15.33 -16.57 -1.36
C ASP A 92 -16.04 -15.23 -1.12
N GLY A 93 -15.31 -14.11 -1.23
CA GLY A 93 -15.82 -12.77 -1.01
C GLY A 93 -15.78 -12.29 0.45
N ASN A 94 -15.35 -13.13 1.38
CA ASN A 94 -15.19 -12.72 2.77
C ASN A 94 -14.11 -11.62 2.87
N GLU A 95 -14.36 -10.67 3.73
CA GLU A 95 -13.48 -9.52 3.97
C GLU A 95 -12.44 -9.86 5.04
N LEU A 96 -11.22 -9.37 4.85
CA LEU A 96 -10.14 -9.42 5.82
C LEU A 96 -9.67 -8.02 6.12
N GLY A 97 -9.44 -7.71 7.39
CA GLY A 97 -9.09 -6.36 7.83
C GLY A 97 -10.30 -5.44 7.99
N SER A 98 -11.48 -6.01 8.16
CA SER A 98 -12.75 -5.31 8.43
C SER A 98 -13.03 -5.22 9.93
N ILE A 99 -13.72 -4.16 10.33
CA ILE A 99 -14.24 -3.99 11.70
C ILE A 99 -15.13 -5.16 12.14
N GLN A 100 -15.70 -5.89 11.18
CA GLN A 100 -16.55 -7.06 11.43
C GLN A 100 -15.76 -8.34 11.73
N ASN A 101 -14.46 -8.36 11.47
CA ASN A 101 -13.64 -9.52 11.76
C ASN A 101 -13.39 -9.67 13.26
N GLU A 102 -13.30 -10.89 13.76
CA GLU A 102 -12.89 -11.18 15.14
C GLU A 102 -11.38 -10.97 15.31
N GLU A 103 -10.61 -11.39 14.31
CA GLU A 103 -9.15 -11.28 14.25
C GLU A 103 -8.72 -10.56 12.96
N CYS A 104 -7.56 -9.91 12.96
CA CYS A 104 -7.10 -9.05 11.88
C CYS A 104 -8.17 -8.02 11.47
N ARG A 105 -8.67 -7.26 12.44
CA ARG A 105 -9.68 -6.21 12.20
C ARG A 105 -9.09 -5.04 11.44
N ILE A 106 -7.84 -4.74 11.68
CA ILE A 106 -7.08 -3.67 11.02
C ILE A 106 -5.68 -4.18 10.67
N ASP A 107 -5.12 -3.66 9.57
CA ASP A 107 -3.78 -3.96 9.06
C ASP A 107 -3.06 -2.65 8.73
N SER A 108 -1.80 -2.51 9.10
CA SER A 108 -1.04 -1.27 8.92
C SER A 108 -0.72 -0.95 7.46
N ILE A 109 -0.55 -1.99 6.64
CA ILE A 109 -0.06 -1.84 5.26
C ILE A 109 -1.10 -1.16 4.38
N ALA A 110 -2.38 -1.56 4.49
CA ALA A 110 -3.44 -0.96 3.69
C ALA A 110 -3.62 0.54 4.01
N GLN A 111 -3.52 0.93 5.28
CA GLN A 111 -3.63 2.32 5.72
C GLN A 111 -2.48 3.17 5.20
N SER A 112 -1.26 2.70 5.41
CA SER A 112 -0.05 3.39 4.98
C SER A 112 -0.01 3.58 3.46
N TRP A 113 -0.35 2.54 2.71
CA TRP A 113 -0.32 2.57 1.25
C TRP A 113 -1.47 3.38 0.62
N ALA A 114 -2.59 3.57 1.31
CA ALA A 114 -3.61 4.53 0.87
C ALA A 114 -3.03 5.95 0.77
N THR A 115 -2.13 6.32 1.68
CA THR A 115 -1.39 7.59 1.66
C THR A 115 -0.23 7.56 0.68
N ILE A 116 0.67 6.58 0.77
CA ILE A 116 1.91 6.49 -0.02
C ILE A 116 1.61 6.45 -1.53
N SER A 117 0.57 5.72 -1.94
CA SER A 117 0.19 5.64 -3.34
C SER A 117 -0.44 6.92 -3.89
N GLY A 118 -1.04 7.74 -3.03
CA GLY A 118 -1.87 8.88 -3.41
C GLY A 118 -3.28 8.49 -3.90
N ALA A 119 -3.66 7.20 -3.86
CA ALA A 119 -4.95 6.73 -4.32
C ALA A 119 -6.07 6.86 -3.27
N GLY A 120 -5.74 6.92 -1.99
CA GLY A 120 -6.72 7.15 -0.93
C GLY A 120 -7.35 8.54 -1.05
N ASP A 121 -8.66 8.66 -0.81
CA ASP A 121 -9.33 9.96 -0.73
C ASP A 121 -8.78 10.78 0.45
N ASN A 122 -8.76 12.11 0.31
CA ASN A 122 -8.08 12.97 1.28
C ASN A 122 -8.54 12.72 2.72
N ASP A 123 -9.84 12.79 2.99
CA ASP A 123 -10.35 12.59 4.35
C ASP A 123 -10.09 11.18 4.86
N LYS A 124 -10.24 10.18 4.00
CA LYS A 124 -10.03 8.77 4.34
C LYS A 124 -8.59 8.44 4.73
N LYS A 125 -7.59 9.10 4.12
CA LYS A 125 -6.18 8.92 4.49
C LYS A 125 -5.94 9.34 5.94
N TYR A 126 -6.45 10.50 6.35
CA TYR A 126 -6.30 10.97 7.73
C TYR A 126 -7.02 10.06 8.71
N ILE A 127 -8.29 9.71 8.44
CA ILE A 127 -9.09 8.83 9.30
C ILE A 127 -8.44 7.44 9.43
N SER A 128 -7.90 6.91 8.34
CA SER A 128 -7.25 5.59 8.37
C SER A 128 -5.94 5.59 9.15
N MET A 129 -5.14 6.67 9.07
CA MET A 129 -3.92 6.80 9.84
C MET A 129 -4.19 7.08 11.33
N GLU A 130 -5.23 7.83 11.69
CA GLU A 130 -5.72 7.92 13.07
C GLU A 130 -6.15 6.56 13.63
N SER A 131 -6.79 5.74 12.80
CA SER A 131 -7.18 4.38 13.19
C SER A 131 -5.96 3.47 13.37
N LEU A 132 -4.95 3.59 12.50
CA LEU A 132 -3.66 2.91 12.65
C LEU A 132 -3.00 3.30 13.99
N GLU A 133 -2.90 4.60 14.27
CA GLU A 133 -2.33 5.08 15.53
C GLU A 133 -3.05 4.48 16.74
N LYS A 134 -4.38 4.53 16.73
CA LYS A 134 -5.21 4.08 17.84
C LYS A 134 -5.10 2.57 18.12
N HIS A 135 -4.96 1.75 17.09
CA HIS A 135 -5.08 0.29 17.20
C HIS A 135 -3.76 -0.45 17.06
N LEU A 136 -2.79 0.14 16.35
CA LEU A 136 -1.54 -0.56 16.00
C LEU A 136 -0.29 0.05 16.64
N ILE A 137 -0.36 1.28 17.16
CA ILE A 137 0.77 1.88 17.87
C ILE A 137 0.68 1.53 19.35
N ASP A 138 1.62 0.74 19.83
CA ASP A 138 1.78 0.40 21.23
C ASP A 138 2.95 1.20 21.80
N LYS A 139 2.63 2.35 22.41
CA LYS A 139 3.65 3.26 22.95
C LYS A 139 4.34 2.71 24.19
N GLU A 140 3.67 1.85 24.96
CA GLU A 140 4.24 1.23 26.16
C GLU A 140 5.27 0.16 25.78
N ALA A 141 4.92 -0.70 24.82
CA ALA A 141 5.84 -1.70 24.28
C ALA A 141 6.86 -1.12 23.28
N GLY A 142 6.66 0.11 22.81
CA GLY A 142 7.53 0.74 21.81
C GLY A 142 7.49 0.07 20.44
N ILE A 143 6.34 -0.44 20.00
CA ILE A 143 6.20 -1.18 18.75
C ILE A 143 5.07 -0.66 17.88
N ILE A 144 5.19 -0.92 16.57
CA ILE A 144 4.15 -0.71 15.57
C ILE A 144 3.70 -2.08 15.08
N LYS A 145 2.51 -2.51 15.49
CA LYS A 145 1.93 -3.80 15.11
C LYS A 145 1.59 -3.84 13.63
N LEU A 146 1.78 -5.00 13.01
CA LEU A 146 1.38 -5.19 11.62
C LEU A 146 -0.13 -5.26 11.46
N LEU A 147 -0.80 -6.00 12.33
CA LEU A 147 -2.25 -6.17 12.38
C LEU A 147 -2.73 -6.41 13.81
N ASP A 148 -4.02 -6.19 14.05
CA ASP A 148 -4.64 -6.40 15.36
C ASP A 148 -6.12 -6.81 15.21
N PRO A 149 -6.66 -7.73 16.05
CA PRO A 149 -5.94 -8.75 16.83
C PRO A 149 -5.21 -9.76 15.95
N PRO A 150 -4.16 -10.44 16.46
CA PRO A 150 -3.49 -11.49 15.73
C PRO A 150 -4.40 -12.70 15.49
N PHE A 151 -4.06 -13.53 14.49
CA PHE A 151 -4.77 -14.77 14.20
C PHE A 151 -4.44 -15.85 15.23
N GLU A 152 -5.47 -16.47 15.78
CA GLU A 152 -5.37 -17.62 16.68
C GLU A 152 -6.50 -18.62 16.44
N LYS A 153 -7.75 -18.18 16.56
CA LYS A 153 -8.97 -19.01 16.59
C LYS A 153 -9.90 -18.78 15.40
N SER A 154 -9.73 -17.68 14.67
CA SER A 154 -10.58 -17.34 13.54
C SER A 154 -10.68 -18.48 12.53
N LYS A 155 -11.89 -18.68 12.00
CA LYS A 155 -12.14 -19.62 10.90
C LYS A 155 -11.60 -19.14 9.57
N LEU A 156 -11.26 -17.85 9.46
CA LEU A 156 -10.61 -17.32 8.26
C LEU A 156 -9.25 -17.97 8.08
N GLU A 157 -8.92 -18.28 6.84
CA GLU A 157 -7.66 -18.91 6.47
C GLU A 157 -6.78 -17.92 5.71
N PRO A 158 -6.01 -17.08 6.44
CA PRO A 158 -5.14 -16.07 5.82
C PRO A 158 -3.88 -16.65 5.17
N GLY A 159 -3.68 -17.96 5.25
CA GLY A 159 -2.49 -18.67 4.81
C GLY A 159 -1.45 -18.79 5.93
N TYR A 160 -0.17 -18.83 5.56
CA TYR A 160 0.94 -19.13 6.48
C TYR A 160 1.05 -18.20 7.70
N ILE A 161 0.49 -17.01 7.65
CA ILE A 161 0.54 -16.02 8.76
C ILE A 161 -0.04 -16.63 10.04
N LYS A 162 -1.13 -17.38 9.94
CA LYS A 162 -1.78 -18.02 11.08
C LYS A 162 -0.93 -19.11 11.75
N ALA A 163 0.10 -19.61 11.08
CA ALA A 163 1.02 -20.60 11.66
C ALA A 163 2.02 -19.99 12.66
N TYR A 164 2.18 -18.67 12.67
CA TYR A 164 3.00 -17.99 13.67
C TYR A 164 2.22 -17.76 14.96
N ILE A 165 2.93 -17.84 16.07
CA ILE A 165 2.38 -17.52 17.40
C ILE A 165 1.82 -16.08 17.37
N PRO A 166 0.61 -15.84 17.95
CA PRO A 166 0.06 -14.50 18.07
C PRO A 166 1.07 -13.49 18.65
N GLY A 167 1.17 -12.33 18.00
CA GLY A 167 2.12 -11.27 18.39
C GLY A 167 3.53 -11.44 17.83
N THR A 168 3.78 -12.48 17.01
CA THR A 168 5.11 -12.68 16.40
C THR A 168 5.08 -12.53 14.89
N ARG A 169 6.18 -11.99 14.32
CA ARG A 169 6.37 -11.81 12.88
C ARG A 169 5.14 -11.16 12.23
N GLU A 170 4.66 -11.70 11.12
CA GLU A 170 3.50 -11.16 10.39
C GLU A 170 2.17 -11.40 11.11
N ASN A 171 2.14 -12.20 12.17
CA ASN A 171 0.92 -12.44 12.94
C ASN A 171 0.77 -11.46 14.11
N GLY A 172 0.67 -10.18 13.80
CA GLY A 172 0.41 -9.11 14.77
C GLY A 172 1.65 -8.56 15.47
N GLY A 173 2.85 -9.10 15.20
CA GLY A 173 4.10 -8.53 15.69
C GLY A 173 4.50 -7.25 14.93
N GLN A 174 5.60 -6.63 15.34
CA GLN A 174 6.22 -5.57 14.56
C GLN A 174 6.91 -6.16 13.35
N TYR A 175 6.47 -5.77 12.17
CA TYR A 175 7.10 -6.10 10.90
C TYR A 175 7.73 -4.84 10.32
N THR A 176 9.05 -4.79 10.25
CA THR A 176 9.80 -3.56 9.98
C THR A 176 9.36 -2.81 8.73
N HIS A 177 9.05 -3.53 7.62
CA HIS A 177 8.53 -2.88 6.41
C HIS A 177 7.21 -2.16 6.65
N GLY A 178 6.25 -2.81 7.33
CA GLY A 178 4.96 -2.22 7.65
C GLY A 178 5.10 -1.00 8.57
N ALA A 179 5.98 -1.10 9.56
CA ALA A 179 6.29 -0.01 10.48
C ALA A 179 6.90 1.20 9.76
N ILE A 180 7.88 0.98 8.87
CA ILE A 180 8.50 2.05 8.07
C ILE A 180 7.47 2.70 7.14
N TRP A 181 6.56 1.94 6.52
CA TRP A 181 5.51 2.51 5.70
C TRP A 181 4.54 3.38 6.48
N ALA A 182 4.24 3.03 7.73
CA ALA A 182 3.43 3.89 8.61
C ALA A 182 4.15 5.22 8.89
N ILE A 183 5.45 5.18 9.17
CA ILE A 183 6.29 6.38 9.38
C ILE A 183 6.30 7.27 8.12
N ILE A 184 6.50 6.67 6.94
CA ILE A 184 6.48 7.40 5.66
C ILE A 184 5.12 8.05 5.43
N ALA A 185 4.03 7.34 5.71
CA ALA A 185 2.67 7.84 5.54
C ALA A 185 2.40 9.05 6.46
N GLU A 186 2.78 8.99 7.74
CA GLU A 186 2.67 10.12 8.67
C GLU A 186 3.48 11.34 8.19
N ALA A 187 4.72 11.13 7.76
CA ALA A 187 5.55 12.19 7.20
C ALA A 187 4.92 12.83 5.95
N MET A 188 4.35 12.03 5.05
CA MET A 188 3.66 12.51 3.84
C MET A 188 2.37 13.29 4.16
N LEU A 189 1.70 12.99 5.27
CA LEU A 189 0.54 13.74 5.75
C LEU A 189 0.92 15.04 6.50
N GLY A 190 2.21 15.32 6.67
CA GLY A 190 2.71 16.51 7.34
C GLY A 190 2.92 16.35 8.87
N PHE A 191 2.75 15.16 9.41
CA PHE A 191 2.94 14.87 10.83
C PHE A 191 4.38 14.47 11.16
N GLY A 192 5.34 15.38 10.90
CA GLY A 192 6.77 15.10 11.04
C GLY A 192 7.20 14.71 12.47
N ASP A 193 6.62 15.31 13.50
CA ASP A 193 6.92 14.97 14.89
C ASP A 193 6.48 13.54 15.23
N LYS A 194 5.29 13.14 14.78
CA LYS A 194 4.76 11.80 14.93
C LYS A 194 5.60 10.77 14.17
N ALA A 195 5.97 11.07 12.94
CA ALA A 195 6.86 10.23 12.16
C ALA A 195 8.22 10.02 12.84
N THR A 196 8.75 11.08 13.48
CA THR A 196 10.01 11.00 14.26
C THR A 196 9.83 10.16 15.54
N GLU A 197 8.72 10.31 16.25
CA GLU A 197 8.37 9.47 17.41
C GLU A 197 8.35 8.00 17.01
N TYR A 198 7.63 7.66 15.94
CA TYR A 198 7.49 6.29 15.45
C TYR A 198 8.82 5.70 14.96
N PHE A 199 9.66 6.52 14.30
CA PHE A 199 11.00 6.09 13.92
C PHE A 199 11.86 5.72 15.13
N ARG A 200 11.81 6.50 16.20
CA ARG A 200 12.50 6.19 17.46
C ARG A 200 11.98 4.88 18.07
N MET A 201 10.67 4.68 18.09
CA MET A 201 10.05 3.45 18.61
C MET A 201 10.58 2.18 17.94
N ILE A 202 10.87 2.19 16.63
CA ILE A 202 11.35 1.00 15.91
C ILE A 202 12.88 0.92 15.81
N ASN A 203 13.60 1.92 16.36
CA ASN A 203 15.06 1.95 16.29
C ASN A 203 15.67 0.98 17.30
N PRO A 204 16.45 -0.05 16.88
CA PRO A 204 17.05 -1.01 17.79
C PRO A 204 17.94 -0.39 18.87
N ILE A 205 18.53 0.79 18.59
CA ILE A 205 19.37 1.50 19.58
C ILE A 205 18.54 1.93 20.79
N GLU A 206 17.27 2.34 20.57
CA GLU A 206 16.37 2.75 21.65
C GLU A 206 15.91 1.55 22.50
N HIS A 207 15.91 0.35 21.93
CA HIS A 207 15.55 -0.92 22.59
C HIS A 207 16.76 -1.70 23.16
N SER A 208 17.92 -1.09 23.25
CA SER A 208 19.14 -1.74 23.75
C SER A 208 19.99 -0.81 24.61
N ARG A 209 19.35 0.18 25.26
CA ARG A 209 20.05 1.14 26.11
C ARG A 209 20.42 0.58 27.47
N THR A 210 19.68 -0.39 27.97
CA THR A 210 19.95 -1.11 29.20
C THR A 210 20.12 -2.59 28.93
N LYS A 211 20.69 -3.32 29.91
CA LYS A 211 20.87 -4.77 29.80
C LYS A 211 19.54 -5.53 29.82
N GLU A 212 18.53 -4.96 30.45
CA GLU A 212 17.18 -5.52 30.56
C GLU A 212 16.41 -5.37 29.25
N GLU A 213 16.75 -4.37 28.42
CA GLU A 213 16.13 -4.10 27.12
C GLU A 213 16.79 -4.90 25.97
N ALA A 214 17.99 -5.38 26.16
CA ALA A 214 18.78 -6.12 25.17
C ALA A 214 18.55 -7.64 25.25
#